data_43c1dbdc3f57f5768520cf5d62b622af
#
_entry.id   43c1dbdc3f57f5768520cf5d62b622af
#
_cell.length_a   1.000
_cell.length_b   1.000
_cell.length_c   1.000
_cell.angle_alpha   90.00
_cell.angle_beta   90.00
_cell.angle_gamma   90.00
#
_symmetry.space_group_name_H-M   'P 1'
#
loop_
_entity.id
_entity.type
_entity.pdbx_description
1 polymer ?
#
loop_
_entity_poly.entity_id
_entity_poly.type
_entity_poly.pdbx_seq_one_letter_code
_entity_poly.pdbx_strand_id
1 'polypeptide(L)'
;MAEILHLDSETSVEEILNALDQDAVVIIDNVISLDTVEALKGELAPYLSKEIFGRDEFTGFSTKRIGALIARSKVCRDLALNPLVNNVAKQYLKPFADGYQLHFTSAVSI
;
A
#
# COMPACT_ATOMS: atom_id res chain seq x y z
N MET A 1 12.76 -13.92 -16.31
CA MET A 1 11.97 -12.89 -15.58
C MET A 1 12.22 -13.07 -14.09
N ALA A 2 12.54 -12.03 -13.39
CA ALA A 2 12.69 -12.10 -11.93
C ALA A 2 11.32 -12.36 -11.28
N GLU A 3 11.29 -13.30 -10.36
CA GLU A 3 10.10 -13.58 -9.57
C GLU A 3 10.14 -12.74 -8.29
N ILE A 4 9.04 -12.06 -7.98
CA ILE A 4 8.96 -11.26 -6.74
C ILE A 4 8.82 -12.22 -5.55
N LEU A 5 9.66 -12.02 -4.53
CA LEU A 5 9.63 -12.83 -3.32
C LEU A 5 8.34 -12.59 -2.54
N HIS A 6 7.69 -13.68 -2.15
CA HIS A 6 6.55 -13.70 -1.23
C HIS A 6 7.00 -14.16 0.15
N LEU A 7 6.66 -13.41 1.17
CA LEU A 7 6.90 -13.74 2.57
C LEU A 7 5.59 -13.78 3.35
N ASP A 8 5.58 -14.51 4.43
CA ASP A 8 4.43 -14.61 5.35
C ASP A 8 4.35 -13.39 6.27
N SER A 9 3.16 -13.08 6.77
CA SER A 9 2.92 -11.98 7.73
C SER A 9 3.63 -12.16 9.08
N GLU A 10 4.04 -13.38 9.41
CA GLU A 10 4.83 -13.71 10.61
C GLU A 10 6.35 -13.59 10.38
N THR A 11 6.78 -13.27 9.17
CA THR A 11 8.19 -13.10 8.83
C THR A 11 8.80 -11.95 9.65
N SER A 12 10.02 -12.13 10.11
CA SER A 12 10.72 -11.11 10.90
C SER A 12 10.99 -9.85 10.07
N VAL A 13 11.05 -8.72 10.74
CA VAL A 13 11.42 -7.44 10.10
C VAL A 13 12.78 -7.54 9.44
N GLU A 14 13.75 -8.24 10.06
CA GLU A 14 15.09 -8.43 9.51
C GLU A 14 15.07 -9.15 8.16
N GLU A 15 14.30 -10.22 8.01
CA GLU A 15 14.16 -10.92 6.73
C GLU A 15 13.50 -10.07 5.66
N ILE A 16 12.50 -9.27 6.04
CA ILE A 16 11.86 -8.34 5.11
C ILE A 16 12.84 -7.26 4.65
N LEU A 17 13.65 -6.71 5.56
CA LEU A 17 14.67 -5.73 5.23
C LEU A 17 15.73 -6.31 4.29
N ASN A 18 16.18 -7.54 4.53
CA ASN A 18 17.12 -8.23 3.66
C ASN A 18 16.56 -8.41 2.24
N ALA A 19 15.28 -8.78 2.12
CA ALA A 19 14.61 -8.89 0.83
C ALA A 19 14.52 -7.54 0.10
N LEU A 20 14.20 -6.47 0.82
CA LEU A 20 14.17 -5.12 0.26
C LEU A 20 15.54 -4.64 -0.19
N ASP A 21 16.60 -4.92 0.57
CA ASP A 21 17.97 -4.56 0.20
C ASP A 21 18.45 -5.33 -1.04
N GLN A 22 18.04 -6.57 -1.18
CA GLN A 22 18.43 -7.43 -2.28
C GLN A 22 17.65 -7.15 -3.57
N ASP A 23 16.33 -7.08 -3.46
CA ASP A 23 15.41 -7.09 -4.61
C ASP A 23 14.63 -5.79 -4.79
N ALA A 24 14.75 -4.84 -3.85
CA ALA A 24 14.01 -3.56 -3.81
C ALA A 24 12.48 -3.69 -3.72
N VAL A 25 11.96 -4.91 -3.67
CA VAL A 25 10.52 -5.21 -3.58
C VAL A 25 10.31 -6.54 -2.86
N VAL A 26 9.22 -6.63 -2.13
CA VAL A 26 8.76 -7.88 -1.50
C VAL A 26 7.24 -7.84 -1.37
N ILE A 27 6.60 -8.99 -1.46
CA ILE A 27 5.17 -9.15 -1.17
C ILE A 27 5.04 -9.85 0.18
N ILE A 28 4.27 -9.28 1.08
CA ILE A 28 3.93 -9.89 2.37
C ILE A 28 2.50 -10.40 2.28
N ASP A 29 2.34 -11.71 2.27
CA ASP A 29 1.05 -12.36 2.16
C ASP A 29 0.28 -12.31 3.50
N ASN A 30 -1.03 -12.24 3.41
CA ASN A 30 -1.96 -12.33 4.53
C ASN A 30 -1.77 -11.28 5.64
N VAL A 31 -1.27 -10.09 5.31
CA VAL A 31 -1.14 -8.96 6.26
C VAL A 31 -2.50 -8.50 6.75
N ILE A 32 -3.52 -8.60 5.91
CA ILE A 32 -4.91 -8.26 6.23
C ILE A 32 -5.85 -9.42 5.87
N SER A 33 -6.97 -9.51 6.58
CA SER A 33 -7.98 -10.52 6.31
C SER A 33 -8.78 -10.21 5.04
N LEU A 34 -9.43 -11.24 4.49
CA LEU A 34 -10.37 -11.05 3.36
C LEU A 34 -11.54 -10.15 3.75
N ASP A 35 -12.02 -10.23 4.99
CA ASP A 35 -13.08 -9.34 5.49
C ASP A 35 -12.62 -7.88 5.48
N THR A 36 -11.37 -7.61 5.84
CA THR A 36 -10.78 -6.28 5.75
C THR A 36 -10.70 -5.79 4.30
N VAL A 37 -10.34 -6.66 3.37
CA VAL A 37 -10.32 -6.34 1.93
C VAL A 37 -11.72 -5.96 1.43
N GLU A 38 -12.74 -6.73 1.79
CA GLU A 38 -14.13 -6.44 1.40
C GLU A 38 -14.64 -5.14 2.04
N ALA A 39 -14.31 -4.87 3.30
CA ALA A 39 -14.64 -3.61 3.95
C ALA A 39 -13.97 -2.42 3.22
N LEU A 40 -12.70 -2.55 2.84
CA LEU A 40 -11.98 -1.52 2.08
C LEU A 40 -12.65 -1.25 0.72
N LYS A 41 -12.99 -2.29 -0.01
CA LYS A 41 -13.72 -2.15 -1.29
C LYS A 41 -15.05 -1.41 -1.09
N GLY A 42 -15.81 -1.75 -0.06
CA GLY A 42 -17.06 -1.09 0.29
C GLY A 42 -16.88 0.41 0.62
N GLU A 43 -15.84 0.76 1.35
CA GLU A 43 -15.54 2.16 1.69
C GLU A 43 -15.10 2.99 0.47
N LEU A 44 -14.37 2.39 -0.46
CA LEU A 44 -13.85 3.09 -1.66
C LEU A 44 -14.84 3.13 -2.83
N ALA A 45 -15.76 2.18 -2.91
CA ALA A 45 -16.70 2.07 -4.03
C ALA A 45 -17.50 3.35 -4.32
N PRO A 46 -18.04 4.11 -3.34
CA PRO A 46 -18.77 5.33 -3.60
C PRO A 46 -17.93 6.43 -4.27
N TYR A 47 -16.64 6.47 -3.96
CA TYR A 47 -15.71 7.44 -4.55
C TYR A 47 -15.28 7.00 -5.96
N LEU A 48 -14.90 5.76 -6.13
CA LEU A 48 -14.51 5.21 -7.43
C LEU A 48 -15.65 5.24 -8.46
N SER A 49 -16.89 5.05 -8.04
CA SER A 49 -18.05 5.10 -8.93
C SER A 49 -18.33 6.49 -9.50
N LYS A 50 -17.91 7.55 -8.79
CA LYS A 50 -18.07 8.94 -9.19
C LYS A 50 -16.92 9.46 -10.06
N GLU A 51 -15.76 8.78 -10.00
CA GLU A 51 -14.60 9.19 -10.78
C GLU A 51 -14.79 8.88 -12.28
N ILE A 52 -14.22 9.76 -13.10
CA ILE A 52 -14.11 9.56 -14.53
C ILE A 52 -12.76 8.92 -14.87
N PHE A 53 -12.70 8.24 -16.01
CA PHE A 53 -11.43 7.73 -16.54
C PHE A 53 -10.46 8.86 -16.89
N GLY A 54 -9.17 8.55 -16.91
CA GLY A 54 -8.14 9.45 -17.38
C GLY A 54 -8.39 9.87 -18.85
N ARG A 55 -7.83 11.03 -19.22
CA ARG A 55 -8.10 11.68 -20.51
C ARG A 55 -6.95 11.56 -21.50
N ASP A 56 -5.81 11.04 -21.08
CA ASP A 56 -4.60 10.93 -21.88
C ASP A 56 -3.85 9.63 -21.57
N GLU A 57 -2.78 9.37 -22.31
CA GLU A 57 -1.94 8.18 -22.12
C GLU A 57 -1.28 8.14 -20.74
N PHE A 58 -0.90 9.30 -20.20
CA PHE A 58 -0.28 9.38 -18.88
C PHE A 58 -1.26 9.05 -17.74
N THR A 59 -2.48 9.58 -17.80
CA THR A 59 -3.51 9.31 -16.79
C THR A 59 -4.25 7.99 -17.02
N GLY A 60 -4.16 7.43 -18.23
CA GLY A 60 -4.75 6.14 -18.60
C GLY A 60 -6.24 6.21 -18.92
N PHE A 61 -6.62 5.91 -20.16
CA PHE A 61 -8.00 5.99 -20.64
C PHE A 61 -8.97 5.03 -19.93
N SER A 62 -8.47 3.96 -19.34
CA SER A 62 -9.26 2.98 -18.58
C SER A 62 -9.02 3.06 -17.08
N THR A 63 -8.32 4.07 -16.60
CA THR A 63 -7.86 4.18 -15.23
C THR A 63 -8.67 5.22 -14.46
N LYS A 64 -9.14 4.83 -13.27
CA LYS A 64 -9.74 5.74 -12.28
C LYS A 64 -8.79 5.93 -11.11
N ARG A 65 -8.71 7.15 -10.58
CA ARG A 65 -7.84 7.49 -9.46
C ARG A 65 -8.62 8.27 -8.41
N ILE A 66 -8.44 7.88 -7.16
CA ILE A 66 -8.90 8.66 -6.01
C ILE A 66 -7.74 8.87 -5.05
N GLY A 67 -7.70 10.03 -4.43
CA GLY A 67 -6.70 10.37 -3.41
C GLY A 67 -7.33 10.55 -2.04
N ALA A 68 -6.54 11.06 -1.10
CA ALA A 68 -6.97 11.38 0.25
C ALA A 68 -7.62 10.18 0.98
N LEU A 69 -7.06 8.98 0.83
CA LEU A 69 -7.64 7.76 1.38
C LEU A 69 -7.77 7.81 2.90
N ILE A 70 -6.86 8.49 3.58
CA ILE A 70 -6.90 8.65 5.03
C ILE A 70 -8.16 9.41 5.48
N ALA A 71 -8.60 10.39 4.70
CA ALA A 71 -9.83 11.12 4.98
C ALA A 71 -11.10 10.31 4.63
N ARG A 72 -11.00 9.40 3.67
CA ARG A 72 -12.15 8.70 3.06
C ARG A 72 -12.42 7.31 3.60
N SER A 73 -11.41 6.65 4.18
CA SER A 73 -11.51 5.24 4.56
C SER A 73 -10.93 5.00 5.96
N LYS A 74 -11.76 4.42 6.84
CA LYS A 74 -11.29 3.97 8.15
C LYS A 74 -10.29 2.82 7.99
N VAL A 75 -10.55 1.89 7.08
CA VAL A 75 -9.64 0.77 6.80
C VAL A 75 -8.27 1.29 6.35
N CYS A 76 -8.22 2.30 5.48
CA CYS A 76 -6.95 2.89 5.06
C CYS A 76 -6.20 3.53 6.23
N ARG A 77 -6.89 4.17 7.17
CA ARG A 77 -6.25 4.68 8.40
C ARG A 77 -5.64 3.55 9.23
N ASP A 78 -6.37 2.48 9.41
CA ASP A 78 -5.89 1.31 10.16
C ASP A 78 -4.69 0.64 9.46
N LEU A 79 -4.72 0.54 8.12
CA LEU A 79 -3.60 0.02 7.34
C LEU A 79 -2.35 0.90 7.43
N ALA A 80 -2.51 2.22 7.41
CA ALA A 80 -1.40 3.16 7.58
C ALA A 80 -0.71 3.02 8.95
N LEU A 81 -1.42 2.49 9.95
CA LEU A 81 -0.91 2.24 11.30
C LEU A 81 -0.47 0.78 11.50
N ASN A 82 -0.47 -0.04 10.47
CA ASN A 82 -0.06 -1.44 10.60
C ASN A 82 1.34 -1.56 11.19
N PRO A 83 1.52 -2.28 12.32
CA PRO A 83 2.80 -2.34 13.03
C PRO A 83 3.94 -2.92 12.21
N LEU A 84 3.68 -3.95 11.41
CA LEU A 84 4.70 -4.59 10.57
C LEU A 84 5.22 -3.59 9.52
N VAL A 85 4.32 -2.95 8.79
CA VAL A 85 4.67 -1.97 7.75
C VAL A 85 5.43 -0.78 8.36
N ASN A 86 4.95 -0.26 9.48
CA ASN A 86 5.61 0.87 10.16
C ASN A 86 7.00 0.49 10.71
N ASN A 87 7.17 -0.69 11.27
CA ASN A 87 8.47 -1.15 11.76
C ASN A 87 9.47 -1.33 10.61
N VAL A 88 9.04 -1.90 9.50
CA VAL A 88 9.88 -2.06 8.29
C VAL A 88 10.27 -0.69 7.75
N ALA A 89 9.31 0.22 7.57
CA ALA A 89 9.57 1.57 7.05
C ALA A 89 10.53 2.34 7.96
N LYS A 90 10.31 2.30 9.27
CA LYS A 90 11.18 2.96 10.25
C LYS A 90 12.63 2.48 10.18
N GLN A 91 12.82 1.17 10.15
CA GLN A 91 14.17 0.60 10.14
C GLN A 91 14.86 0.76 8.78
N TYR A 92 14.10 0.62 7.68
CA TYR A 92 14.65 0.81 6.33
C TYR A 92 15.10 2.25 6.10
N LEU A 93 14.35 3.23 6.57
CA LEU A 93 14.64 4.64 6.34
C LEU A 93 15.61 5.25 7.34
N LYS A 94 15.80 4.63 8.49
CA LYS A 94 16.67 5.15 9.57
C LYS A 94 18.08 5.55 9.12
N PRO A 95 18.79 4.81 8.25
CA PRO A 95 20.13 5.22 7.79
C PRO A 95 20.13 6.48 6.91
N PHE A 96 18.98 6.87 6.37
CA PHE A 96 18.84 7.93 5.36
C PHE A 96 18.08 9.15 5.86
N ALA A 97 17.34 9.05 6.95
CA ALA A 97 16.47 10.12 7.44
C ALA A 97 16.31 10.08 8.96
N ASP A 98 16.22 11.25 9.59
CA ASP A 98 15.95 11.39 11.04
C ASP A 98 14.51 11.05 11.40
N GLY A 99 13.61 11.14 10.42
CA GLY A 99 12.21 10.78 10.55
C GLY A 99 11.54 10.63 9.20
N TYR A 100 10.31 10.14 9.20
CA TYR A 100 9.50 10.02 7.99
C TYR A 100 8.03 10.27 8.32
N GLN A 101 7.25 10.59 7.30
CA GLN A 101 5.81 10.79 7.45
C GLN A 101 5.07 10.25 6.22
N LEU A 102 3.80 9.92 6.40
CA LEU A 102 2.94 9.57 5.30
C LEU A 102 2.72 10.81 4.42
N HIS A 103 3.05 10.69 3.14
CA HIS A 103 2.98 11.81 2.20
C HIS A 103 1.73 11.74 1.33
N PHE A 104 1.52 10.63 0.65
CA PHE A 104 0.49 10.50 -0.38
C PHE A 104 -0.26 9.19 -0.27
N THR A 105 -1.58 9.24 -0.42
CA THR A 105 -2.42 8.04 -0.44
C THR A 105 -3.35 8.08 -1.63
N SER A 106 -3.36 7.02 -2.41
CA SER A 106 -4.25 6.91 -3.58
C SER A 106 -4.70 5.49 -3.83
N ALA A 107 -5.86 5.36 -4.43
CA ALA A 107 -6.31 4.12 -5.03
C ALA A 107 -6.43 4.32 -6.54
N VAL A 108 -5.90 3.36 -7.28
CA VAL A 108 -5.89 3.34 -8.74
C VAL A 108 -6.60 2.07 -9.20
N SER A 109 -7.65 2.24 -9.99
CA SER A 109 -8.39 1.14 -10.61
C SER A 109 -8.14 1.15 -12.11
N ILE A 110 -7.65 0.04 -12.60
CA ILE A 110 -7.29 -0.16 -14.01
C ILE A 110 -8.32 -1.07 -14.66
#